data_0b3f4df27b20f6e79dbb0dec7699c17f
#
_entry.id   0b3f4df27b20f6e79dbb0dec7699c17f
#
_cell.length_a   1.000
_cell.length_b   1.000
_cell.length_c   1.000
_cell.angle_alpha   90.00
_cell.angle_beta   90.00
_cell.angle_gamma   90.00
#
_symmetry.space_group_name_H-M   'P 1'
#
loop_
_entity.id
_entity.type
_entity.pdbx_description
1 polymer ?
#
loop_
_entity_poly.entity_id
_entity_poly.type
_entity_poly.pdbx_seq_one_letter_code
_entity_poly.pdbx_strand_id
1 'polypeptide(L)'
;IPAGFPVVLVDRTFDTKRFPSVSVSNFQPIYRSVCRLAGKGDKRIGMIGGLPRLSSTKERIAAYQEAVADCGLPQDDLLIRYGNSMENSAQSCLDELLEQKCDALVVAQGLMASETVIYLHKKGLKLGEDIDLVTFVDYDSDINYLYSNQMDCIIQPVEKLGETAGERGGDGAAEGGCEHHGRGIAVETNVRDGTT
;
A
#
# COMPACT_ATOMS: atom_id res chain seq x y z
N ILE A 1 -16.90 -3.66 -24.35
CA ILE A 1 -17.69 -2.52 -23.85
C ILE A 1 -18.25 -1.81 -25.09
N PRO A 2 -19.58 -1.52 -25.14
CA PRO A 2 -20.17 -0.79 -26.25
C PRO A 2 -19.50 0.57 -26.47
N ALA A 3 -19.43 1.00 -27.75
CA ALA A 3 -18.90 2.31 -28.05
C ALA A 3 -19.75 3.40 -27.39
N GLY A 4 -19.12 4.37 -26.71
CA GLY A 4 -19.81 5.44 -26.01
C GLY A 4 -20.30 5.12 -24.58
N PHE A 5 -20.02 3.88 -24.07
CA PHE A 5 -20.33 3.58 -22.68
C PHE A 5 -19.32 4.28 -21.75
N PRO A 6 -19.77 5.06 -20.73
CA PRO A 6 -18.87 5.75 -19.83
C PRO A 6 -18.13 4.72 -18.95
N VAL A 7 -16.79 4.81 -18.93
CA VAL A 7 -15.93 3.91 -18.13
C VAL A 7 -14.89 4.74 -17.41
N VAL A 8 -14.80 4.56 -16.10
CA VAL A 8 -13.73 5.10 -15.26
C VAL A 8 -13.04 3.94 -14.56
N LEU A 9 -11.72 3.88 -14.64
CA LEU A 9 -10.93 2.91 -13.91
C LEU A 9 -10.68 3.43 -12.49
N VAL A 10 -10.86 2.56 -11.49
CA VAL A 10 -10.73 2.93 -10.07
C VAL A 10 -9.69 2.05 -9.40
N ASP A 11 -8.80 2.66 -8.61
CA ASP A 11 -7.74 2.03 -7.82
C ASP A 11 -6.64 1.39 -8.68
N ARG A 12 -6.99 0.51 -9.60
CA ARG A 12 -6.04 -0.20 -10.45
C ARG A 12 -6.11 0.31 -11.88
N THR A 13 -5.00 0.84 -12.35
CA THR A 13 -4.88 1.31 -13.72
C THR A 13 -4.27 0.24 -14.62
N PHE A 14 -4.83 0.10 -15.80
CA PHE A 14 -4.18 -0.63 -16.89
C PHE A 14 -3.36 0.38 -17.69
N ASP A 15 -2.30 -0.08 -18.34
CA ASP A 15 -1.44 0.73 -19.20
C ASP A 15 -2.17 1.14 -20.52
N THR A 16 -3.42 1.60 -20.37
CA THR A 16 -4.20 2.09 -21.49
C THR A 16 -4.63 3.55 -21.19
N LYS A 17 -4.14 4.47 -21.98
CA LYS A 17 -4.62 5.86 -22.00
C LYS A 17 -6.06 6.01 -22.53
N ARG A 18 -6.77 4.88 -22.71
CA ARG A 18 -8.10 4.87 -23.32
C ARG A 18 -9.21 5.31 -22.37
N PHE A 19 -9.06 5.05 -21.09
CA PHE A 19 -10.08 5.36 -20.09
C PHE A 19 -9.53 6.30 -19.02
N PRO A 20 -10.33 7.27 -18.54
CA PRO A 20 -9.98 8.03 -17.36
C PRO A 20 -9.82 7.10 -16.18
N SER A 21 -8.94 7.47 -15.24
CA SER A 21 -8.70 6.69 -14.04
C SER A 21 -8.59 7.57 -12.81
N VAL A 22 -9.01 7.02 -11.68
CA VAL A 22 -8.85 7.62 -10.35
C VAL A 22 -8.14 6.59 -9.48
N SER A 23 -7.01 6.98 -8.90
CA SER A 23 -6.22 6.09 -8.05
C SER A 23 -5.67 6.83 -6.84
N VAL A 24 -5.27 6.09 -5.82
CA VAL A 24 -4.55 6.64 -4.68
C VAL A 24 -3.06 6.80 -5.01
N SER A 25 -2.40 7.76 -4.37
CA SER A 25 -0.95 7.84 -4.39
C SER A 25 -0.36 6.67 -3.61
N ASN A 26 0.45 5.86 -4.24
CA ASN A 26 1.10 4.71 -3.61
C ASN A 26 2.55 5.01 -3.22
N PHE A 27 3.21 5.90 -3.96
CA PHE A 27 4.64 6.16 -3.81
C PHE A 27 4.96 6.91 -2.51
N GLN A 28 4.41 8.11 -2.35
CA GLN A 28 4.77 8.99 -1.23
C GLN A 28 4.51 8.40 0.15
N PRO A 29 3.37 7.72 0.41
CA PRO A 29 3.14 7.10 1.71
C PRO A 29 4.16 6.03 2.06
N ILE A 30 4.53 5.16 1.12
CA ILE A 30 5.55 4.13 1.34
C ILE A 30 6.92 4.77 1.57
N TYR A 31 7.33 5.69 0.71
CA TYR A 31 8.61 6.38 0.83
C TYR A 31 8.76 7.03 2.20
N ARG A 32 7.78 7.83 2.63
CA ARG A 32 7.79 8.49 3.94
C ARG A 32 7.81 7.50 5.10
N SER A 33 7.06 6.39 4.99
CA SER A 33 7.01 5.37 6.04
C SER A 33 8.36 4.68 6.22
N VAL A 34 9.04 4.32 5.14
CA VAL A 34 10.38 3.71 5.19
C VAL A 34 11.40 4.71 5.76
N CYS A 35 11.41 5.96 5.30
CA CYS A 35 12.29 6.99 5.86
C CYS A 35 12.04 7.22 7.36
N ARG A 36 10.79 7.13 7.80
CA ARG A 36 10.43 7.27 9.20
C ARG A 36 10.94 6.08 10.03
N LEU A 37 10.76 4.85 9.58
CA LEU A 37 11.31 3.65 10.22
C LEU A 37 12.84 3.78 10.35
N ALA A 38 13.54 4.13 9.27
CA ALA A 38 14.97 4.40 9.29
C ALA A 38 15.35 5.49 10.31
N GLY A 39 14.56 6.55 10.41
CA GLY A 39 14.74 7.64 11.38
C GLY A 39 14.51 7.21 12.83
N LYS A 40 13.67 6.20 13.09
CA LYS A 40 13.53 5.57 14.41
C LYS A 40 14.75 4.72 14.80
N GLY A 41 15.51 4.26 13.85
CA GLY A 41 16.71 3.46 14.06
C GLY A 41 16.67 2.07 13.42
N ASP A 42 15.59 1.71 12.75
CA ASP A 42 15.47 0.45 12.04
C ASP A 42 16.51 0.34 10.93
N LYS A 43 17.13 -0.83 10.79
CA LYS A 43 18.25 -1.07 9.87
C LYS A 43 17.92 -2.09 8.79
N ARG A 44 17.01 -3.01 9.04
CA ARG A 44 16.61 -4.06 8.10
C ARG A 44 15.10 -4.09 7.94
N ILE A 45 14.62 -3.24 7.06
CA ILE A 45 13.18 -3.07 6.82
C ILE A 45 12.75 -4.08 5.75
N GLY A 46 11.87 -5.01 6.10
CA GLY A 46 11.28 -5.95 5.16
C GLY A 46 10.05 -5.37 4.45
N MET A 47 9.83 -5.74 3.19
CA MET A 47 8.68 -5.32 2.39
C MET A 47 7.87 -6.51 1.92
N ILE A 48 6.57 -6.54 2.20
CA ILE A 48 5.62 -7.48 1.61
C ILE A 48 4.73 -6.72 0.63
N GLY A 49 4.99 -6.88 -0.66
CA GLY A 49 4.18 -6.37 -1.75
C GLY A 49 3.01 -7.29 -2.09
N GLY A 50 2.07 -6.79 -2.89
CA GLY A 50 1.03 -7.59 -3.51
C GLY A 50 1.52 -8.31 -4.76
N LEU A 51 0.58 -8.71 -5.65
CA LEU A 51 0.93 -9.38 -6.91
C LEU A 51 1.83 -8.49 -7.78
N PRO A 52 2.98 -8.98 -8.27
CA PRO A 52 3.97 -8.17 -8.99
C PRO A 52 3.45 -7.50 -10.28
N ARG A 53 2.38 -8.05 -10.89
CA ARG A 53 1.78 -7.51 -12.13
C ARG A 53 0.96 -6.24 -11.91
N LEU A 54 0.57 -5.93 -10.66
CA LEU A 54 -0.29 -4.79 -10.35
C LEU A 54 0.51 -3.48 -10.35
N SER A 55 -0.05 -2.42 -10.93
CA SER A 55 0.55 -1.09 -10.96
C SER A 55 0.85 -0.56 -9.56
N SER A 56 -0.10 -0.69 -8.64
CA SER A 56 0.07 -0.30 -7.25
C SER A 56 1.22 -1.03 -6.55
N THR A 57 1.39 -2.34 -6.80
CA THR A 57 2.53 -3.09 -6.25
C THR A 57 3.85 -2.57 -6.78
N LYS A 58 3.95 -2.34 -8.10
CA LYS A 58 5.17 -1.81 -8.73
C LYS A 58 5.54 -0.45 -8.15
N GLU A 59 4.57 0.44 -8.00
CA GLU A 59 4.77 1.78 -7.45
C GLU A 59 5.22 1.73 -5.98
N ARG A 60 4.60 0.87 -5.16
CA ARG A 60 4.96 0.66 -3.75
C ARG A 60 6.36 0.09 -3.58
N ILE A 61 6.73 -0.90 -4.41
CA ILE A 61 8.08 -1.48 -4.39
C ILE A 61 9.12 -0.45 -4.84
N ALA A 62 8.86 0.32 -5.89
CA ALA A 62 9.77 1.38 -6.34
C ALA A 62 10.00 2.43 -5.24
N ALA A 63 8.92 2.85 -4.55
CA ALA A 63 9.00 3.78 -3.43
C ALA A 63 9.84 3.24 -2.26
N TYR A 64 9.65 1.96 -1.92
CA TYR A 64 10.45 1.29 -0.90
C TYR A 64 11.92 1.26 -1.29
N GLN A 65 12.25 0.84 -2.52
CA GLN A 65 13.64 0.75 -2.99
C GLN A 65 14.33 2.11 -3.00
N GLU A 66 13.64 3.17 -3.45
CA GLU A 66 14.17 4.53 -3.43
C GLU A 66 14.41 5.02 -1.99
N ALA A 67 13.45 4.82 -1.10
CA ALA A 67 13.59 5.22 0.30
C ALA A 67 14.73 4.48 1.03
N VAL A 68 14.87 3.17 0.79
CA VAL A 68 15.97 2.35 1.34
C VAL A 68 17.32 2.89 0.85
N ALA A 69 17.43 3.24 -0.44
CA ALA A 69 18.65 3.82 -1.00
C ALA A 69 18.98 5.18 -0.37
N ASP A 70 18.00 6.08 -0.32
CA ASP A 70 18.17 7.45 0.19
C ASP A 70 18.47 7.49 1.69
N CYS A 71 17.93 6.52 2.45
CA CYS A 71 18.22 6.37 3.88
C CYS A 71 19.53 5.62 4.17
N GLY A 72 20.26 5.17 3.15
CA GLY A 72 21.52 4.42 3.31
C GLY A 72 21.32 3.03 3.94
N LEU A 73 20.15 2.43 3.79
CA LEU A 73 19.84 1.10 4.28
C LEU A 73 20.28 0.00 3.29
N PRO A 74 20.39 -1.26 3.73
CA PRO A 74 20.76 -2.38 2.85
C PRO A 74 19.77 -2.55 1.69
N GLN A 75 20.26 -2.45 0.45
CA GLN A 75 19.52 -2.76 -0.76
C GLN A 75 19.64 -4.25 -1.06
N ASP A 76 18.78 -5.05 -0.46
CA ASP A 76 18.84 -6.51 -0.51
C ASP A 76 17.49 -7.05 -1.02
N ASP A 77 17.48 -7.72 -2.16
CA ASP A 77 16.27 -8.31 -2.74
C ASP A 77 15.65 -9.40 -1.84
N LEU A 78 16.43 -9.95 -0.90
CA LEU A 78 15.90 -10.86 0.10
C LEU A 78 14.97 -10.19 1.12
N LEU A 79 14.96 -8.85 1.18
CA LEU A 79 14.03 -8.09 2.00
C LEU A 79 12.70 -7.77 1.32
N ILE A 80 12.52 -8.16 0.05
CA ILE A 80 11.28 -7.95 -0.69
C ILE A 80 10.60 -9.30 -0.93
N ARG A 81 9.34 -9.40 -0.51
CA ARG A 81 8.49 -10.57 -0.73
C ARG A 81 7.16 -10.15 -1.35
N TYR A 82 6.52 -11.10 -2.01
CA TYR A 82 5.26 -10.87 -2.71
C TYR A 82 4.19 -11.83 -2.22
N GLY A 83 3.15 -11.27 -1.61
CA GLY A 83 1.95 -12.00 -1.24
C GLY A 83 0.88 -11.91 -2.33
N ASN A 84 -0.11 -12.77 -2.25
CA ASN A 84 -1.21 -12.84 -3.22
C ASN A 84 -2.58 -12.56 -2.62
N SER A 85 -2.65 -12.16 -1.36
CA SER A 85 -3.89 -11.96 -0.58
C SER A 85 -4.77 -13.21 -0.45
N MET A 86 -4.20 -14.38 -0.68
CA MET A 86 -4.84 -15.65 -0.34
C MET A 86 -4.48 -16.03 1.09
N GLU A 87 -5.25 -16.89 1.70
CA GLU A 87 -5.04 -17.38 3.05
C GLU A 87 -3.61 -17.90 3.25
N ASN A 88 -2.99 -17.52 4.34
CA ASN A 88 -1.61 -17.85 4.74
C ASN A 88 -0.49 -17.31 3.82
N SER A 89 -0.80 -16.41 2.90
CA SER A 89 0.23 -15.89 2.00
C SER A 89 1.18 -14.91 2.70
N ALA A 90 0.72 -14.19 3.73
CA ALA A 90 1.59 -13.34 4.53
C ALA A 90 2.54 -14.17 5.42
N GLN A 91 2.11 -15.31 5.95
CA GLN A 91 2.92 -16.13 6.85
C GLN A 91 4.22 -16.61 6.20
N SER A 92 4.16 -17.14 4.98
CA SER A 92 5.36 -17.56 4.25
C SER A 92 6.34 -16.41 4.02
N CYS A 93 5.81 -15.25 3.63
CA CYS A 93 6.63 -14.04 3.45
C CYS A 93 7.28 -13.60 4.77
N LEU A 94 6.51 -13.67 5.87
CA LEU A 94 6.97 -13.27 7.20
C LEU A 94 8.07 -14.20 7.74
N ASP A 95 7.93 -15.52 7.57
CA ASP A 95 8.97 -16.46 7.99
C ASP A 95 10.29 -16.15 7.28
N GLU A 96 10.27 -15.96 5.96
CA GLU A 96 11.45 -15.61 5.19
C GLU A 96 12.08 -14.26 5.63
N LEU A 97 11.26 -13.23 5.89
CA LEU A 97 11.75 -11.92 6.33
C LEU A 97 12.28 -11.94 7.76
N LEU A 98 11.68 -12.71 8.66
CA LEU A 98 12.17 -12.87 10.03
C LEU A 98 13.50 -13.63 10.05
N GLU A 99 13.71 -14.61 9.16
CA GLU A 99 15.02 -15.26 8.95
C GLU A 99 16.08 -14.24 8.49
N GLN A 100 15.69 -13.23 7.74
CA GLN A 100 16.58 -12.12 7.36
C GLN A 100 16.82 -11.13 8.50
N LYS A 101 16.27 -11.36 9.71
CA LYS A 101 16.42 -10.50 10.89
C LYS A 101 15.93 -9.06 10.64
N CYS A 102 14.77 -8.93 10.00
CA CYS A 102 14.10 -7.65 9.86
C CYS A 102 13.72 -7.12 11.24
N ASP A 103 14.01 -5.85 11.48
CA ASP A 103 13.61 -5.09 12.67
C ASP A 103 12.33 -4.25 12.41
N ALA A 104 11.98 -4.06 11.13
CA ALA A 104 10.72 -3.45 10.73
C ALA A 104 10.14 -4.10 9.48
N LEU A 105 8.83 -3.98 9.29
CA LEU A 105 8.07 -4.52 8.17
C LEU A 105 7.16 -3.45 7.56
N VAL A 106 7.12 -3.41 6.23
CA VAL A 106 6.12 -2.67 5.45
C VAL A 106 5.24 -3.67 4.72
N VAL A 107 3.97 -3.77 5.11
CA VAL A 107 3.00 -4.67 4.49
C VAL A 107 2.07 -3.86 3.58
N ALA A 108 2.33 -3.90 2.30
CA ALA A 108 1.72 -3.03 1.32
C ALA A 108 0.35 -3.50 0.81
N GLN A 109 -0.41 -4.24 1.64
CA GLN A 109 -1.74 -4.73 1.28
C GLN A 109 -2.60 -5.00 2.50
N GLY A 110 -3.77 -4.34 2.61
CA GLY A 110 -4.63 -4.36 3.79
C GLY A 110 -5.10 -5.76 4.20
N LEU A 111 -5.43 -6.63 3.23
CA LEU A 111 -5.83 -8.01 3.55
C LEU A 111 -4.73 -8.83 4.26
N MET A 112 -3.47 -8.53 3.99
CA MET A 112 -2.34 -9.18 4.67
C MET A 112 -1.98 -8.54 6.02
N ALA A 113 -2.51 -7.35 6.32
CA ALA A 113 -2.23 -6.66 7.57
C ALA A 113 -2.71 -7.46 8.79
N SER A 114 -3.97 -7.90 8.75
CA SER A 114 -4.57 -8.70 9.83
C SER A 114 -3.82 -10.02 10.04
N GLU A 115 -3.50 -10.70 8.96
CA GLU A 115 -2.72 -11.95 8.99
C GLU A 115 -1.33 -11.72 9.59
N THR A 116 -0.67 -10.61 9.23
CA THR A 116 0.65 -10.24 9.76
C THR A 116 0.59 -9.99 11.26
N VAL A 117 -0.35 -9.17 11.74
CA VAL A 117 -0.48 -8.87 13.18
C VAL A 117 -0.74 -10.14 13.99
N ILE A 118 -1.68 -10.98 13.53
CA ILE A 118 -2.00 -12.26 14.20
C ILE A 118 -0.78 -13.18 14.22
N TYR A 119 -0.03 -13.24 13.10
CA TYR A 119 1.12 -14.11 12.99
C TYR A 119 2.28 -13.67 13.87
N LEU A 120 2.63 -12.39 13.88
CA LEU A 120 3.67 -11.84 14.76
C LEU A 120 3.31 -12.07 16.23
N HIS A 121 2.05 -11.86 16.60
CA HIS A 121 1.57 -12.15 17.96
C HIS A 121 1.73 -13.64 18.32
N LYS A 122 1.38 -14.58 17.43
CA LYS A 122 1.60 -16.02 17.63
C LYS A 122 3.07 -16.39 17.80
N LYS A 123 3.98 -15.67 17.17
CA LYS A 123 5.43 -15.81 17.34
C LYS A 123 5.95 -15.17 18.64
N GLY A 124 5.11 -14.50 19.41
CA GLY A 124 5.48 -13.81 20.64
C GLY A 124 6.17 -12.47 20.40
N LEU A 125 6.13 -11.94 19.18
CA LEU A 125 6.72 -10.64 18.83
C LEU A 125 5.71 -9.52 19.10
N LYS A 126 6.16 -8.49 19.79
CA LYS A 126 5.37 -7.32 20.15
C LYS A 126 5.61 -6.19 19.14
N LEU A 127 4.53 -5.68 18.57
CA LEU A 127 4.56 -4.53 17.67
C LEU A 127 5.04 -3.27 18.41
N GLY A 128 5.97 -2.55 17.79
CA GLY A 128 6.54 -1.32 18.34
C GLY A 128 7.59 -1.53 19.43
N GLU A 129 7.81 -2.78 19.92
CA GLU A 129 8.88 -3.15 20.87
C GLU A 129 9.93 -4.05 20.19
N ASP A 130 9.49 -5.19 19.65
CA ASP A 130 10.38 -6.18 19.02
C ASP A 130 10.49 -5.99 17.52
N ILE A 131 9.44 -5.47 16.88
CA ILE A 131 9.38 -5.23 15.44
C ILE A 131 8.42 -4.07 15.14
N ASP A 132 8.87 -3.12 14.35
CA ASP A 132 8.02 -2.03 13.85
C ASP A 132 7.21 -2.52 12.63
N LEU A 133 5.96 -2.05 12.51
CA LEU A 133 5.06 -2.41 11.42
C LEU A 133 4.41 -1.19 10.78
N VAL A 134 4.47 -1.12 9.46
CA VAL A 134 3.67 -0.19 8.66
C VAL A 134 2.79 -0.99 7.71
N THR A 135 1.50 -0.65 7.61
CA THR A 135 0.60 -1.35 6.71
C THR A 135 -0.45 -0.44 6.08
N PHE A 136 -0.93 -0.82 4.88
CA PHE A 136 -2.13 -0.23 4.31
C PHE A 136 -3.36 -0.81 4.99
N VAL A 137 -4.28 0.06 5.38
CA VAL A 137 -5.57 -0.32 5.99
C VAL A 137 -6.69 0.57 5.45
N ASP A 138 -7.90 0.06 5.52
CA ASP A 138 -9.09 0.86 5.33
C ASP A 138 -9.41 1.62 6.63
N TYR A 139 -10.10 2.76 6.52
CA TYR A 139 -10.34 3.66 7.66
C TYR A 139 -11.06 2.96 8.82
N ASP A 140 -12.04 2.14 8.54
CA ASP A 140 -12.90 1.38 9.47
C ASP A 140 -12.37 -0.03 9.78
N SER A 141 -11.12 -0.31 9.44
CA SER A 141 -10.49 -1.59 9.72
C SER A 141 -10.30 -1.82 11.23
N ASP A 142 -10.70 -3.01 11.72
CA ASP A 142 -10.47 -3.43 13.10
C ASP A 142 -9.00 -3.33 13.50
N ILE A 143 -8.09 -3.62 12.59
CA ILE A 143 -6.65 -3.53 12.79
C ILE A 143 -6.24 -2.08 13.08
N ASN A 144 -6.75 -1.13 12.31
CA ASN A 144 -6.49 0.29 12.55
C ASN A 144 -7.00 0.71 13.94
N TYR A 145 -8.18 0.25 14.33
CA TYR A 145 -8.76 0.58 15.64
C TYR A 145 -7.98 -0.04 16.82
N LEU A 146 -7.63 -1.31 16.73
CA LEU A 146 -7.03 -2.07 17.82
C LEU A 146 -5.52 -1.81 18.00
N TYR A 147 -4.80 -1.50 16.91
CA TYR A 147 -3.34 -1.47 16.92
C TYR A 147 -2.73 -0.13 16.49
N SER A 148 -3.54 0.92 16.32
CA SER A 148 -3.07 2.27 15.90
C SER A 148 -1.99 2.87 16.81
N ASN A 149 -1.87 2.41 18.06
CA ASN A 149 -0.84 2.86 19.01
C ASN A 149 0.44 1.99 18.96
N GLN A 150 0.45 0.91 18.19
CA GLN A 150 1.55 -0.06 18.15
C GLN A 150 2.16 -0.20 16.75
N MET A 151 1.48 0.32 15.72
CA MET A 151 1.95 0.28 14.34
C MET A 151 1.52 1.53 13.58
N ASP A 152 2.18 1.80 12.48
CA ASP A 152 1.81 2.88 11.57
C ASP A 152 0.83 2.39 10.49
N CYS A 153 -0.22 3.17 10.24
CA CYS A 153 -1.24 2.86 9.26
C CYS A 153 -1.25 3.86 8.11
N ILE A 154 -1.16 3.37 6.89
CA ILE A 154 -1.42 4.14 5.68
C ILE A 154 -2.90 3.96 5.32
N ILE A 155 -3.71 4.97 5.61
CA ILE A 155 -5.17 4.90 5.41
C ILE A 155 -5.52 5.29 3.99
N GLN A 156 -6.25 4.42 3.29
CA GLN A 156 -6.75 4.70 1.94
C GLN A 156 -8.06 5.50 2.02
N PRO A 157 -8.19 6.62 1.28
CA PRO A 157 -9.41 7.42 1.26
C PRO A 157 -10.43 6.85 0.27
N VAL A 158 -10.97 5.65 0.57
CA VAL A 158 -11.84 4.89 -0.35
C VAL A 158 -13.14 5.62 -0.71
N GLU A 159 -13.71 6.37 0.23
CA GLU A 159 -14.92 7.19 -0.02
C GLU A 159 -14.62 8.27 -1.06
N LYS A 160 -13.56 9.05 -0.85
CA LYS A 160 -13.15 10.11 -1.79
C LYS A 160 -12.77 9.54 -3.17
N LEU A 161 -12.19 8.34 -3.20
CA LEU A 161 -11.90 7.63 -4.44
C LEU A 161 -13.19 7.32 -5.20
N GLY A 162 -14.22 6.84 -4.50
CA GLY A 162 -15.53 6.55 -5.06
C GLY A 162 -16.26 7.80 -5.53
N GLU A 163 -16.28 8.87 -4.75
CA GLU A 163 -16.88 10.17 -5.10
C GLU A 163 -16.25 10.73 -6.37
N THR A 164 -14.92 10.81 -6.41
CA THR A 164 -14.17 11.34 -7.58
C THR A 164 -14.41 10.49 -8.84
N ALA A 165 -14.53 9.18 -8.68
CA ALA A 165 -14.86 8.30 -9.80
C ALA A 165 -16.29 8.49 -10.31
N GLY A 166 -17.24 8.72 -9.41
CA GLY A 166 -18.64 9.00 -9.72
C GLY A 166 -18.81 10.31 -10.48
N GLU A 167 -18.16 11.40 -10.03
CA GLU A 167 -18.14 12.70 -10.71
C GLU A 167 -17.64 12.57 -12.15
N ARG A 168 -16.52 11.87 -12.34
CA ARG A 168 -15.95 11.66 -13.69
C ARG A 168 -16.81 10.77 -14.58
N GLY A 169 -17.49 9.79 -14.02
CA GLY A 169 -18.45 8.96 -14.76
C GLY A 169 -19.69 9.76 -15.19
N GLY A 170 -20.13 10.70 -14.35
CA GLY A 170 -21.25 11.61 -14.62
C GLY A 170 -20.95 12.60 -15.76
N ASP A 171 -19.78 13.21 -15.75
CA ASP A 171 -19.35 14.16 -16.79
C ASP A 171 -19.25 13.51 -18.17
N GLY A 172 -18.85 12.24 -18.23
CA GLY A 172 -18.79 11.46 -19.48
C GLY A 172 -20.16 11.10 -20.07
N ALA A 173 -21.21 11.11 -19.26
CA ALA A 173 -22.59 10.82 -19.70
C ALA A 173 -23.28 12.06 -20.31
N ALA A 174 -22.79 13.27 -20.02
CA ALA A 174 -23.40 14.52 -20.45
C ALA A 174 -22.91 15.02 -21.83
N GLU A 175 -21.76 14.55 -22.31
CA GLU A 175 -21.19 15.00 -23.59
C GLU A 175 -20.87 13.79 -24.49
N GLY A 176 -21.78 13.51 -25.42
CA GLY A 176 -21.54 12.60 -26.53
C GLY A 176 -20.44 13.12 -27.44
N GLY A 177 -19.25 12.58 -27.32
CA GLY A 177 -18.13 12.81 -28.21
C GLY A 177 -17.06 13.73 -27.62
N CYS A 178 -16.15 13.14 -26.86
CA CYS A 178 -14.91 13.82 -26.53
C CYS A 178 -13.73 12.83 -26.59
N GLU A 179 -12.74 13.19 -27.39
CA GLU A 179 -11.41 12.62 -27.36
C GLU A 179 -10.75 13.00 -26.02
N HIS A 180 -11.10 12.30 -24.94
CA HIS A 180 -10.43 12.49 -23.66
C HIS A 180 -9.18 11.61 -23.59
N HIS A 181 -8.05 12.25 -23.78
CA HIS A 181 -6.77 11.72 -23.35
C HIS A 181 -6.86 11.48 -21.84
N GLY A 182 -6.89 10.23 -21.43
CA GLY A 182 -7.07 9.84 -20.05
C GLY A 182 -6.03 10.45 -19.11
N ARG A 183 -6.44 11.43 -18.27
CA ARG A 183 -5.62 11.95 -17.17
C ARG A 183 -5.96 11.17 -15.92
N GLY A 184 -4.95 10.47 -15.34
CA GLY A 184 -5.05 9.87 -14.02
C GLY A 184 -5.11 10.96 -12.95
N ILE A 185 -5.96 10.79 -11.94
CA ILE A 185 -5.91 11.58 -10.70
C ILE A 185 -5.42 10.67 -9.58
N ALA A 186 -4.32 11.07 -8.95
CA ALA A 186 -3.89 10.46 -7.70
C ALA A 186 -4.57 11.20 -6.53
N VAL A 187 -5.25 10.44 -5.68
CA VAL A 187 -5.82 10.95 -4.42
C VAL A 187 -4.81 10.70 -3.33
N GLU A 188 -4.49 11.71 -2.51
CA GLU A 188 -3.53 11.56 -1.43
C GLU A 188 -4.04 10.55 -0.39
N THR A 189 -3.13 9.71 0.07
CA THR A 189 -3.36 8.83 1.22
C THR A 189 -2.87 9.50 2.49
N ASN A 190 -3.61 9.34 3.60
CA ASN A 190 -3.19 9.85 4.90
C ASN A 190 -2.42 8.76 5.65
N VAL A 191 -1.25 9.13 6.21
CA VAL A 191 -0.48 8.27 7.13
C VAL A 191 -0.82 8.71 8.54
N ARG A 192 -1.27 7.79 9.40
CA ARG A 192 -1.41 8.03 10.84
C ARG A 192 -0.22 7.44 11.57
N ASP A 193 0.35 8.25 12.41
CA ASP A 193 1.44 7.90 13.29
C ASP A 193 0.89 7.32 14.59
N GLY A 194 1.37 6.16 15.01
CA GLY A 194 1.00 5.51 16.28
C GLY A 194 1.52 6.21 17.54
N THR A 195 1.94 7.48 17.46
CA THR A 195 2.47 8.24 18.58
C THR A 195 1.44 9.28 19.04
N THR A 196 0.62 8.93 20.02
CA THR A 196 0.00 9.85 20.99
C THR A 196 0.02 9.19 22.34
#